data_14fd58f87945ecffff1091b2c9dc1ec4
#
_entry.id   14fd58f87945ecffff1091b2c9dc1ec4
#
_cell.length_a   1.000
_cell.length_b   1.000
_cell.length_c   1.000
_cell.angle_alpha   90.00
_cell.angle_beta   90.00
_cell.angle_gamma   90.00
#
_symmetry.space_group_name_H-M   'P 1'
#
loop_
_entity.id
_entity.type
_entity.pdbx_description
1 polymer ?
#
loop_
_entity_poly.entity_id
_entity_poly.type
_entity_poly.pdbx_seq_one_letter_code
_entity_poly.pdbx_strand_id
1 'polypeptide(L)'
;MNLFDYAAEGLKEKEAPLAARMRPKTLEEVVGQEDIIGKDKLLYRAIKADRISSVIFYGPPGVGKTTLARVIAGTTSADFHQVNATIAGKKDLEEVVARAKENLGCYGRKTILFIDEIHRFNKAQQDYLLPYVEDGTVILIGATTENPYFEVNGALLSRSRIFELKPLSKENILTLIHRAFASERGVKPYHADITGEAADFLADIADGDARAALNAIELAVLTTDPGSDGKIHVTLEVAEECIQKKAIRYDKTGDNHYDTIAAFIESMCGSDPDAALYYLARMLEAGEDVKYIARRMLVAASEEVGNADPMAICVAASAAIGVERVGMPEGRIILAQAASYIASAPKSNSAYLGIEKALALVRKTGNLPIPSYLQDSSYKGAKKLGRGIGYKYAHNYPNHWVKQQYLPDEIREEKIYEPNDIGHETDIKAYFRKIGKDPERYAFVDPSLSGKPWKPWEDKK
;
A
#
# COMPACT_ATOMS: atom_id res chain seq x y z
N MET A 1 -20.99 -31.07 23.19
CA MET A 1 -19.55 -31.28 22.93
C MET A 1 -19.18 -32.62 23.50
N ASN A 2 -18.74 -33.56 22.70
CA ASN A 2 -18.38 -34.93 23.10
C ASN A 2 -16.92 -34.90 23.60
N LEU A 3 -16.52 -35.82 24.50
CA LEU A 3 -15.15 -35.94 25.03
C LEU A 3 -14.10 -36.04 23.89
N PHE A 4 -14.48 -36.69 22.80
CA PHE A 4 -13.65 -36.78 21.57
C PHE A 4 -13.49 -35.43 20.86
N ASP A 5 -14.49 -34.56 20.88
CA ASP A 5 -14.42 -33.23 20.30
C ASP A 5 -13.44 -32.34 21.09
N TYR A 6 -13.46 -32.47 22.43
CA TYR A 6 -12.53 -31.74 23.31
C TYR A 6 -11.08 -32.22 23.18
N ALA A 7 -10.89 -33.55 23.05
CA ALA A 7 -9.57 -34.11 22.79
C ALA A 7 -9.03 -33.73 21.40
N ALA A 8 -9.92 -33.69 20.38
CA ALA A 8 -9.59 -33.28 19.02
C ALA A 8 -9.26 -31.76 18.91
N GLU A 9 -9.95 -30.92 19.69
CA GLU A 9 -9.60 -29.49 19.78
C GLU A 9 -8.22 -29.26 20.42
N GLY A 10 -7.92 -29.98 21.50
CA GLY A 10 -6.61 -29.89 22.16
C GLY A 10 -5.45 -30.38 21.29
N LEU A 11 -5.66 -31.42 20.47
CA LEU A 11 -4.68 -31.87 19.46
C LEU A 11 -4.54 -30.88 18.33
N LYS A 12 -5.65 -30.34 17.81
CA LYS A 12 -5.63 -29.31 16.76
C LYS A 12 -4.91 -28.04 17.19
N GLU A 13 -5.01 -27.63 18.46
CA GLU A 13 -4.26 -26.47 18.98
C GLU A 13 -2.76 -26.73 19.04
N LYS A 14 -2.33 -27.97 19.35
CA LYS A 14 -0.90 -28.32 19.41
C LYS A 14 -0.27 -28.53 18.04
N GLU A 15 -1.02 -29.03 17.08
CA GLU A 15 -0.57 -29.30 15.70
C GLU A 15 -0.78 -28.11 14.76
N ALA A 16 -1.43 -27.03 15.24
CA ALA A 16 -1.62 -25.84 14.45
C ALA A 16 -0.26 -25.19 14.09
N PRO A 17 -0.12 -24.58 12.91
CA PRO A 17 1.09 -23.83 12.52
C PRO A 17 1.50 -22.81 13.57
N LEU A 18 2.80 -22.61 13.77
CA LEU A 18 3.37 -21.71 14.78
C LEU A 18 2.73 -20.31 14.74
N ALA A 19 2.53 -19.77 13.54
CA ALA A 19 1.85 -18.49 13.37
C ALA A 19 0.40 -18.47 13.90
N ALA A 20 -0.28 -19.61 13.98
CA ALA A 20 -1.61 -19.73 14.59
C ALA A 20 -1.52 -19.90 16.10
N ARG A 21 -0.59 -20.72 16.60
CA ARG A 21 -0.36 -20.95 18.04
C ARG A 21 0.11 -19.70 18.77
N MET A 22 0.94 -18.87 18.10
CA MET A 22 1.49 -17.63 18.64
C MET A 22 0.55 -16.41 18.54
N ARG A 23 -0.67 -16.60 18.04
CA ARG A 23 -1.64 -15.49 17.99
C ARG A 23 -1.89 -14.90 19.38
N PRO A 24 -1.84 -13.57 19.51
CA PRO A 24 -2.25 -12.87 20.73
C PRO A 24 -3.67 -13.26 21.16
N LYS A 25 -3.84 -13.46 22.46
CA LYS A 25 -5.15 -13.71 23.10
C LYS A 25 -5.74 -12.46 23.75
N THR A 26 -4.89 -11.48 24.07
CA THR A 26 -5.29 -10.20 24.68
C THR A 26 -4.72 -9.01 23.90
N LEU A 27 -5.26 -7.82 24.14
CA LEU A 27 -4.76 -6.59 23.50
C LEU A 27 -3.30 -6.28 23.87
N GLU A 28 -2.92 -6.64 25.08
CA GLU A 28 -1.58 -6.41 25.62
C GLU A 28 -0.52 -7.34 24.98
N GLU A 29 -0.96 -8.47 24.44
CA GLU A 29 -0.09 -9.39 23.69
C GLU A 29 0.14 -8.94 22.23
N VAL A 30 -0.68 -8.05 21.71
CA VAL A 30 -0.52 -7.57 20.31
C VAL A 30 0.74 -6.74 20.21
N VAL A 31 1.55 -7.03 19.21
CA VAL A 31 2.80 -6.33 18.91
C VAL A 31 2.58 -5.42 17.69
N GLY A 32 3.07 -4.19 17.81
CA GLY A 32 2.89 -3.16 16.78
C GLY A 32 1.48 -2.56 16.75
N GLN A 33 1.22 -1.72 15.76
CA GLN A 33 -0.05 -1.04 15.53
C GLN A 33 -0.43 -0.04 16.66
N GLU A 34 0.57 0.53 17.34
CA GLU A 34 0.37 1.45 18.47
C GLU A 34 -0.46 2.68 18.09
N ASP A 35 -0.42 3.08 16.81
CA ASP A 35 -1.22 4.18 16.26
C ASP A 35 -2.73 3.89 16.32
N ILE A 36 -3.12 2.61 16.38
CA ILE A 36 -4.51 2.15 16.34
C ILE A 36 -4.97 1.62 17.70
N ILE A 37 -4.14 0.78 18.34
CA ILE A 37 -4.48 0.05 19.57
C ILE A 37 -3.69 0.50 20.80
N GLY A 38 -2.94 1.60 20.73
CA GLY A 38 -2.33 2.21 21.92
C GLY A 38 -3.39 2.51 22.98
N LYS A 39 -3.02 2.48 24.28
CA LYS A 39 -3.96 2.62 25.42
C LYS A 39 -4.82 3.89 25.40
N ASP A 40 -4.32 4.94 24.79
CA ASP A 40 -4.98 6.24 24.60
C ASP A 40 -5.84 6.31 23.31
N LYS A 41 -5.72 5.33 22.42
CA LYS A 41 -6.38 5.33 21.12
C LYS A 41 -7.86 4.95 21.22
N LEU A 42 -8.61 5.48 20.25
CA LEU A 42 -10.06 5.31 20.22
C LEU A 42 -10.49 3.85 20.19
N LEU A 43 -9.83 3.03 19.34
CA LEU A 43 -10.21 1.62 19.21
C LEU A 43 -9.97 0.85 20.49
N TYR A 44 -8.82 1.04 21.16
CA TYR A 44 -8.53 0.42 22.45
C TYR A 44 -9.59 0.75 23.50
N ARG A 45 -9.94 2.04 23.64
CA ARG A 45 -10.95 2.50 24.60
C ARG A 45 -12.35 1.94 24.29
N ALA A 46 -12.71 1.86 22.99
CA ALA A 46 -13.99 1.28 22.56
C ALA A 46 -14.09 -0.21 22.88
N ILE A 47 -13.00 -0.97 22.70
CA ILE A 47 -12.93 -2.40 23.02
C ILE A 47 -13.06 -2.60 24.54
N LYS A 48 -12.27 -1.87 25.34
CA LYS A 48 -12.33 -1.98 26.81
C LYS A 48 -13.67 -1.57 27.42
N ALA A 49 -14.39 -0.65 26.75
CA ALA A 49 -15.74 -0.24 27.16
C ALA A 49 -16.86 -1.14 26.64
N ASP A 50 -16.56 -2.21 25.89
CA ASP A 50 -17.53 -3.08 25.18
C ASP A 50 -18.50 -2.29 24.29
N ARG A 51 -17.99 -1.23 23.62
CA ARG A 51 -18.74 -0.27 22.79
C ARG A 51 -18.14 -0.19 21.38
N ILE A 52 -17.76 -1.34 20.83
CA ILE A 52 -17.23 -1.38 19.48
C ILE A 52 -18.35 -1.15 18.46
N SER A 53 -18.05 -0.33 17.44
CA SER A 53 -18.83 -0.18 16.22
C SER A 53 -18.22 -1.00 15.10
N SER A 54 -18.90 -1.10 13.95
CA SER A 54 -18.34 -1.76 12.77
C SER A 54 -17.03 -1.12 12.32
N VAL A 55 -16.06 -1.96 11.94
CA VAL A 55 -14.71 -1.54 11.55
C VAL A 55 -14.25 -2.29 10.30
N ILE A 56 -13.38 -1.67 9.52
CA ILE A 56 -12.70 -2.31 8.40
C ILE A 56 -11.19 -2.14 8.61
N PHE A 57 -10.50 -3.26 8.70
CA PHE A 57 -9.04 -3.31 8.75
C PHE A 57 -8.49 -3.55 7.35
N TYR A 58 -7.63 -2.67 6.86
CA TYR A 58 -6.93 -2.89 5.61
C TYR A 58 -5.43 -2.75 5.79
N GLY A 59 -4.67 -3.37 4.88
CA GLY A 59 -3.21 -3.37 4.93
C GLY A 59 -2.62 -4.68 4.39
N PRO A 60 -1.29 -4.78 4.27
CA PRO A 60 -0.62 -5.93 3.67
C PRO A 60 -0.91 -7.24 4.42
N PRO A 61 -0.57 -8.41 3.85
CA PRO A 61 -0.69 -9.68 4.55
C PRO A 61 0.22 -9.73 5.80
N GLY A 62 -0.11 -10.59 6.77
CA GLY A 62 0.73 -10.85 7.95
C GLY A 62 0.76 -9.77 9.04
N VAL A 63 0.19 -8.57 8.83
CA VAL A 63 0.22 -7.44 9.79
C VAL A 63 -0.72 -7.56 10.98
N GLY A 64 -1.53 -8.63 11.05
CA GLY A 64 -2.37 -8.92 12.23
C GLY A 64 -3.86 -8.60 12.10
N LYS A 65 -4.44 -8.34 10.90
CA LYS A 65 -5.86 -8.05 10.70
C LYS A 65 -6.79 -9.08 11.36
N THR A 66 -6.65 -10.34 10.99
CA THR A 66 -7.44 -11.47 11.56
C THR A 66 -7.17 -11.67 13.05
N THR A 67 -5.91 -11.44 13.46
CA THR A 67 -5.50 -11.53 14.86
C THR A 67 -6.23 -10.48 15.71
N LEU A 68 -6.22 -9.22 15.25
CA LEU A 68 -6.87 -8.13 15.96
C LEU A 68 -8.39 -8.35 16.06
N ALA A 69 -9.04 -8.83 15.00
CA ALA A 69 -10.46 -9.17 15.03
C ALA A 69 -10.78 -10.21 16.11
N ARG A 70 -9.94 -11.25 16.25
CA ARG A 70 -10.11 -12.29 17.28
C ARG A 70 -9.85 -11.78 18.70
N VAL A 71 -8.84 -10.93 18.87
CA VAL A 71 -8.55 -10.30 20.17
C VAL A 71 -9.71 -9.40 20.60
N ILE A 72 -10.29 -8.64 19.68
CA ILE A 72 -11.48 -7.84 19.91
C ILE A 72 -12.63 -8.73 20.38
N ALA A 73 -12.89 -9.80 19.65
CA ALA A 73 -13.96 -10.75 19.99
C ALA A 73 -13.75 -11.39 21.37
N GLY A 74 -12.52 -11.79 21.69
CA GLY A 74 -12.18 -12.37 23.01
C GLY A 74 -12.24 -11.38 24.17
N THR A 75 -12.17 -10.07 23.89
CA THR A 75 -12.22 -9.01 24.91
C THR A 75 -13.63 -8.48 25.12
N THR A 76 -14.52 -8.69 24.17
CA THR A 76 -15.92 -8.23 24.23
C THR A 76 -16.88 -9.36 24.65
N SER A 77 -18.08 -9.02 25.08
CA SER A 77 -19.14 -9.99 25.43
C SER A 77 -19.88 -10.53 24.19
N ALA A 78 -19.53 -10.10 22.99
CA ALA A 78 -20.22 -10.44 21.75
C ALA A 78 -19.96 -11.90 21.32
N ASP A 79 -20.93 -12.50 20.63
CA ASP A 79 -20.74 -13.77 19.93
C ASP A 79 -19.92 -13.53 18.64
N PHE A 80 -18.99 -14.43 18.31
CA PHE A 80 -18.05 -14.23 17.21
C PHE A 80 -18.23 -15.25 16.10
N HIS A 81 -18.57 -14.78 14.92
CA HIS A 81 -18.64 -15.57 13.70
C HIS A 81 -17.62 -15.10 12.67
N GLN A 82 -16.82 -16.04 12.20
CA GLN A 82 -15.83 -15.78 11.14
C GLN A 82 -16.33 -16.38 9.83
N VAL A 83 -16.32 -15.55 8.80
CA VAL A 83 -16.66 -15.92 7.41
C VAL A 83 -15.48 -15.54 6.52
N ASN A 84 -15.10 -16.43 5.62
CA ASN A 84 -14.10 -16.13 4.59
C ASN A 84 -14.82 -15.84 3.28
N ALA A 85 -14.68 -14.63 2.76
CA ALA A 85 -15.39 -14.19 1.56
C ALA A 85 -14.98 -14.92 0.27
N THR A 86 -13.84 -15.63 0.26
CA THR A 86 -13.42 -16.42 -0.90
C THR A 86 -14.23 -17.70 -1.08
N ILE A 87 -14.87 -18.20 -0.02
CA ILE A 87 -15.58 -19.50 0.00
C ILE A 87 -17.07 -19.30 0.28
N ALA A 88 -17.41 -18.32 1.11
CA ALA A 88 -18.76 -18.12 1.64
C ALA A 88 -19.73 -17.59 0.58
N GLY A 89 -20.92 -18.16 0.59
CA GLY A 89 -22.05 -17.73 -0.21
C GLY A 89 -23.09 -16.92 0.57
N LYS A 90 -24.19 -16.57 -0.09
CA LYS A 90 -25.30 -15.83 0.53
C LYS A 90 -25.93 -16.59 1.69
N LYS A 91 -26.02 -17.92 1.61
CA LYS A 91 -26.60 -18.77 2.65
C LYS A 91 -25.84 -18.68 3.97
N ASP A 92 -24.52 -18.65 3.92
CA ASP A 92 -23.68 -18.54 5.11
C ASP A 92 -23.94 -17.19 5.84
N LEU A 93 -24.15 -16.11 5.08
CA LEU A 93 -24.53 -14.82 5.64
C LEU A 93 -25.93 -14.83 6.26
N GLU A 94 -26.89 -15.51 5.61
CA GLU A 94 -28.27 -15.68 6.13
C GLU A 94 -28.27 -16.43 7.46
N GLU A 95 -27.49 -17.49 7.60
CA GLU A 95 -27.34 -18.26 8.83
C GLU A 95 -26.76 -17.43 9.99
N VAL A 96 -25.68 -16.67 9.69
CA VAL A 96 -25.08 -15.79 10.71
C VAL A 96 -26.05 -14.70 11.14
N VAL A 97 -26.77 -14.09 10.20
CA VAL A 97 -27.76 -13.05 10.52
C VAL A 97 -28.91 -13.61 11.34
N ALA A 98 -29.41 -14.81 11.00
CA ALA A 98 -30.47 -15.47 11.76
C ALA A 98 -30.02 -15.70 13.22
N ARG A 99 -28.81 -16.23 13.42
CA ARG A 99 -28.23 -16.43 14.75
C ARG A 99 -28.00 -15.11 15.49
N ALA A 100 -27.56 -14.06 14.80
CA ALA A 100 -27.37 -12.73 15.39
C ALA A 100 -28.69 -12.16 15.92
N LYS A 101 -29.80 -12.33 15.18
CA LYS A 101 -31.14 -11.92 15.62
C LYS A 101 -31.59 -12.69 16.85
N GLU A 102 -31.36 -14.03 16.89
CA GLU A 102 -31.65 -14.86 18.02
C GLU A 102 -30.85 -14.44 19.26
N ASN A 103 -29.53 -14.24 19.11
CA ASN A 103 -28.66 -13.80 20.19
C ASN A 103 -29.11 -12.46 20.77
N LEU A 104 -29.47 -11.50 19.90
CA LEU A 104 -29.91 -10.20 20.34
C LEU A 104 -31.30 -10.26 21.00
N GLY A 105 -32.23 -11.01 20.41
CA GLY A 105 -33.62 -11.10 20.91
C GLY A 105 -33.77 -11.91 22.18
N CYS A 106 -33.07 -13.06 22.27
CA CYS A 106 -33.24 -13.98 23.42
C CYS A 106 -32.26 -13.69 24.56
N TYR A 107 -31.05 -13.21 24.23
CA TYR A 107 -29.96 -13.10 25.24
C TYR A 107 -29.45 -11.66 25.40
N GLY A 108 -29.94 -10.69 24.60
CA GLY A 108 -29.42 -9.33 24.61
C GLY A 108 -27.95 -9.22 24.20
N ARG A 109 -27.42 -10.27 23.54
CA ARG A 109 -26.02 -10.40 23.21
C ARG A 109 -25.77 -9.98 21.76
N LYS A 110 -24.79 -9.10 21.55
CA LYS A 110 -24.37 -8.67 20.21
C LYS A 110 -23.59 -9.76 19.49
N THR A 111 -23.60 -9.71 18.16
CA THR A 111 -22.84 -10.63 17.31
C THR A 111 -21.83 -9.86 16.48
N ILE A 112 -20.56 -10.26 16.58
CA ILE A 112 -19.49 -9.78 15.68
C ILE A 112 -19.40 -10.73 14.51
N LEU A 113 -19.61 -10.20 13.31
CA LEU A 113 -19.34 -10.90 12.05
C LEU A 113 -17.98 -10.42 11.51
N PHE A 114 -17.00 -11.30 11.58
CA PHE A 114 -15.70 -11.07 10.96
C PHE A 114 -15.68 -11.64 9.55
N ILE A 115 -15.42 -10.78 8.56
CA ILE A 115 -15.30 -11.16 7.15
C ILE A 115 -13.86 -10.97 6.72
N ASP A 116 -13.17 -12.09 6.49
CA ASP A 116 -11.82 -12.08 5.93
C ASP A 116 -11.91 -11.92 4.41
N GLU A 117 -11.05 -11.07 3.83
CA GLU A 117 -11.01 -10.70 2.42
C GLU A 117 -12.36 -10.14 1.90
N ILE A 118 -12.95 -9.19 2.64
CA ILE A 118 -14.28 -8.63 2.35
C ILE A 118 -14.43 -8.11 0.92
N HIS A 119 -13.34 -7.69 0.27
CA HIS A 119 -13.33 -7.25 -1.14
C HIS A 119 -13.74 -8.37 -2.12
N ARG A 120 -13.70 -9.63 -1.71
CA ARG A 120 -14.15 -10.77 -2.53
C ARG A 120 -15.66 -10.93 -2.57
N PHE A 121 -16.38 -10.30 -1.66
CA PHE A 121 -17.84 -10.27 -1.73
C PHE A 121 -18.30 -9.35 -2.86
N ASN A 122 -19.24 -9.86 -3.67
CA ASN A 122 -19.90 -9.05 -4.67
C ASN A 122 -20.82 -8.00 -4.02
N LYS A 123 -21.26 -7.03 -4.82
CA LYS A 123 -22.11 -5.93 -4.36
C LYS A 123 -23.39 -6.40 -3.67
N ALA A 124 -24.04 -7.45 -4.18
CA ALA A 124 -25.28 -7.97 -3.61
C ALA A 124 -25.07 -8.60 -2.22
N GLN A 125 -23.93 -9.26 -1.98
CA GLN A 125 -23.56 -9.81 -0.68
C GLN A 125 -23.24 -8.69 0.33
N GLN A 126 -22.55 -7.65 -0.11
CA GLN A 126 -22.26 -6.48 0.71
C GLN A 126 -23.55 -5.69 1.03
N ASP A 127 -24.44 -5.50 0.06
CA ASP A 127 -25.73 -4.83 0.23
C ASP A 127 -26.65 -5.60 1.19
N TYR A 128 -26.59 -6.94 1.19
CA TYR A 128 -27.35 -7.79 2.11
C TYR A 128 -27.04 -7.49 3.58
N LEU A 129 -25.79 -7.14 3.91
CA LEU A 129 -25.38 -6.87 5.28
C LEU A 129 -25.80 -5.48 5.78
N LEU A 130 -26.10 -4.54 4.88
CA LEU A 130 -26.37 -3.15 5.23
C LEU A 130 -27.45 -2.96 6.31
N PRO A 131 -28.65 -3.56 6.20
CA PRO A 131 -29.71 -3.36 7.20
C PRO A 131 -29.29 -3.81 8.59
N TYR A 132 -28.53 -4.90 8.70
CA TYR A 132 -28.11 -5.51 9.95
C TYR A 132 -26.92 -4.83 10.61
N VAL A 133 -26.10 -4.16 9.82
CA VAL A 133 -25.04 -3.27 10.31
C VAL A 133 -25.64 -1.94 10.76
N GLU A 134 -26.66 -1.46 10.08
CA GLU A 134 -27.35 -0.20 10.36
C GLU A 134 -28.17 -0.26 11.65
N ASP A 135 -28.92 -1.33 11.86
CA ASP A 135 -29.75 -1.54 13.06
C ASP A 135 -28.96 -2.08 14.26
N GLY A 136 -27.69 -2.43 14.07
CA GLY A 136 -26.78 -2.94 15.10
C GLY A 136 -27.02 -4.40 15.48
N THR A 137 -27.82 -5.16 14.71
CA THR A 137 -27.97 -6.62 14.85
C THR A 137 -26.62 -7.32 14.70
N VAL A 138 -25.79 -6.82 13.77
CA VAL A 138 -24.44 -7.32 13.50
C VAL A 138 -23.43 -6.19 13.62
N ILE A 139 -22.34 -6.43 14.35
CA ILE A 139 -21.13 -5.61 14.32
C ILE A 139 -20.21 -6.20 13.27
N LEU A 140 -20.00 -5.48 12.16
CA LEU A 140 -19.12 -5.93 11.10
C LEU A 140 -17.66 -5.62 11.44
N ILE A 141 -16.80 -6.63 11.34
CA ILE A 141 -15.34 -6.44 11.26
C ILE A 141 -14.89 -6.98 9.91
N GLY A 142 -14.60 -6.09 8.95
CA GLY A 142 -14.05 -6.45 7.65
C GLY A 142 -12.53 -6.47 7.67
N ALA A 143 -11.90 -7.43 6.99
CA ALA A 143 -10.46 -7.41 6.71
C ALA A 143 -10.22 -7.49 5.21
N THR A 144 -9.25 -6.72 4.72
CA THR A 144 -8.86 -6.70 3.30
C THR A 144 -7.39 -6.34 3.12
N THR A 145 -6.79 -6.82 2.04
CA THR A 145 -5.48 -6.39 1.57
C THR A 145 -5.58 -5.24 0.56
N GLU A 146 -6.77 -5.03 0.00
CA GLU A 146 -7.04 -3.99 -1.00
C GLU A 146 -7.53 -2.70 -0.36
N ASN A 147 -7.43 -1.58 -1.09
CA ASN A 147 -7.94 -0.31 -0.61
C ASN A 147 -9.48 -0.33 -0.52
N PRO A 148 -10.04 -0.24 0.70
CA PRO A 148 -11.48 -0.40 0.91
C PRO A 148 -12.33 0.66 0.20
N TYR A 149 -11.78 1.83 -0.10
CA TYR A 149 -12.51 2.89 -0.80
C TYR A 149 -12.86 2.55 -2.26
N PHE A 150 -12.17 1.58 -2.86
CA PHE A 150 -12.46 1.11 -4.21
C PHE A 150 -13.28 -0.18 -4.21
N GLU A 151 -13.07 -1.06 -3.23
CA GLU A 151 -13.58 -2.43 -3.28
C GLU A 151 -14.77 -2.68 -2.35
N VAL A 152 -14.95 -1.85 -1.32
CA VAL A 152 -16.07 -2.00 -0.39
C VAL A 152 -17.17 -0.99 -0.69
N ASN A 153 -18.43 -1.44 -0.61
CA ASN A 153 -19.57 -0.59 -0.84
C ASN A 153 -19.54 0.68 0.03
N GLY A 154 -19.70 1.84 -0.59
CA GLY A 154 -19.68 3.14 0.08
C GLY A 154 -20.71 3.25 1.23
N ALA A 155 -21.84 2.53 1.15
CA ALA A 155 -22.83 2.49 2.21
C ALA A 155 -22.32 1.71 3.45
N LEU A 156 -21.53 0.64 3.29
CA LEU A 156 -20.88 -0.05 4.40
C LEU A 156 -19.74 0.82 4.98
N LEU A 157 -18.96 1.47 4.13
CA LEU A 157 -17.89 2.37 4.56
C LEU A 157 -18.40 3.52 5.42
N SER A 158 -19.53 4.13 5.04
CA SER A 158 -20.12 5.24 5.81
C SER A 158 -20.59 4.84 7.21
N ARG A 159 -20.78 3.54 7.47
CA ARG A 159 -21.22 2.95 8.74
C ARG A 159 -20.10 2.25 9.50
N SER A 160 -18.92 2.22 8.92
CA SER A 160 -17.74 1.54 9.48
C SER A 160 -16.60 2.52 9.70
N ARG A 161 -15.77 2.26 10.70
CA ARG A 161 -14.50 2.97 10.87
C ARG A 161 -13.40 2.21 10.14
N ILE A 162 -12.59 2.92 9.38
CA ILE A 162 -11.51 2.32 8.59
C ILE A 162 -10.21 2.51 9.37
N PHE A 163 -9.45 1.43 9.53
CA PHE A 163 -8.13 1.44 10.14
C PHE A 163 -7.11 0.79 9.21
N GLU A 164 -6.07 1.53 8.90
CA GLU A 164 -4.94 1.04 8.12
C GLU A 164 -3.92 0.38 9.05
N LEU A 165 -3.69 -0.91 8.87
CA LEU A 165 -2.63 -1.63 9.55
C LEU A 165 -1.35 -1.55 8.71
N LYS A 166 -0.29 -1.05 9.32
CA LYS A 166 1.02 -0.91 8.68
C LYS A 166 1.82 -2.21 8.79
N PRO A 167 2.81 -2.43 7.89
CA PRO A 167 3.81 -3.46 8.11
C PRO A 167 4.41 -3.35 9.51
N LEU A 168 4.71 -4.48 10.13
CA LEU A 168 5.37 -4.49 11.43
C LEU A 168 6.82 -4.01 11.27
N SER A 169 7.32 -3.24 12.24
CA SER A 169 8.73 -2.84 12.23
C SER A 169 9.63 -4.06 12.48
N LYS A 170 10.90 -3.95 12.12
CA LYS A 170 11.91 -4.99 12.41
C LYS A 170 11.93 -5.36 13.90
N GLU A 171 11.87 -4.37 14.78
CA GLU A 171 11.86 -4.56 16.24
C GLU A 171 10.61 -5.33 16.69
N ASN A 172 9.47 -5.08 16.06
CA ASN A 172 8.23 -5.80 16.31
C ASN A 172 8.34 -7.27 15.88
N ILE A 173 8.91 -7.54 14.72
CA ILE A 173 9.17 -8.90 14.26
C ILE A 173 10.18 -9.61 15.17
N LEU A 174 11.28 -8.97 15.55
CA LEU A 174 12.25 -9.52 16.52
C LEU A 174 11.58 -9.87 17.86
N THR A 175 10.69 -9.01 18.34
CA THR A 175 9.90 -9.27 19.55
C THR A 175 9.05 -10.54 19.42
N LEU A 176 8.42 -10.74 18.27
CA LEU A 176 7.62 -11.94 17.96
C LEU A 176 8.50 -13.19 17.87
N ILE A 177 9.66 -13.10 17.23
CA ILE A 177 10.66 -14.19 17.14
C ILE A 177 11.09 -14.62 18.55
N HIS A 178 11.58 -13.69 19.36
CA HIS A 178 12.02 -14.02 20.72
C HIS A 178 10.89 -14.58 21.59
N ARG A 179 9.66 -14.05 21.44
CA ARG A 179 8.49 -14.59 22.10
C ARG A 179 8.17 -16.01 21.66
N ALA A 180 8.37 -16.37 20.40
CA ALA A 180 8.17 -17.72 19.89
C ALA A 180 9.14 -18.73 20.53
N PHE A 181 10.40 -18.34 20.72
CA PHE A 181 11.39 -19.21 21.40
C PHE A 181 11.17 -19.30 22.92
N ALA A 182 10.61 -18.30 23.56
CA ALA A 182 10.36 -18.28 25.00
C ALA A 182 9.03 -18.93 25.42
N SER A 183 8.07 -19.09 24.52
CA SER A 183 6.70 -19.49 24.81
C SER A 183 6.47 -21.00 24.74
N GLU A 184 5.72 -21.56 25.68
CA GLU A 184 5.20 -22.95 25.59
C GLU A 184 4.26 -23.16 24.37
N ARG A 185 3.62 -22.11 23.90
CA ARG A 185 2.83 -22.12 22.65
C ARG A 185 3.70 -22.07 21.42
N GLY A 186 4.95 -21.68 21.59
CA GLY A 186 5.93 -21.51 20.53
C GLY A 186 6.76 -22.75 20.28
N VAL A 187 8.08 -22.53 20.14
CA VAL A 187 9.08 -23.57 19.87
C VAL A 187 9.91 -23.96 21.12
N LYS A 188 9.64 -23.36 22.27
CA LYS A 188 10.30 -23.72 23.54
C LYS A 188 10.28 -25.23 23.85
N PRO A 189 9.15 -25.97 23.61
CA PRO A 189 9.12 -27.41 23.87
C PRO A 189 10.11 -28.25 23.04
N TYR A 190 10.62 -27.69 21.95
CA TYR A 190 11.63 -28.34 21.11
C TYR A 190 13.07 -28.10 21.59
N HIS A 191 13.25 -27.38 22.72
CA HIS A 191 14.57 -26.99 23.22
C HIS A 191 15.41 -26.26 22.18
N ALA A 192 14.77 -25.40 21.37
CA ALA A 192 15.43 -24.63 20.30
C ALA A 192 15.92 -23.28 20.79
N ASP A 193 17.03 -22.83 20.25
CA ASP A 193 17.52 -21.46 20.36
C ASP A 193 17.82 -20.85 18.98
N ILE A 194 17.98 -19.54 18.92
CA ILE A 194 18.25 -18.81 17.67
C ILE A 194 19.41 -17.84 17.91
N THR A 195 20.33 -17.76 16.95
CA THR A 195 21.41 -16.77 16.98
C THR A 195 20.86 -15.37 16.68
N GLY A 196 21.50 -14.32 17.21
CA GLY A 196 21.12 -12.95 16.92
C GLY A 196 21.12 -12.63 15.42
N GLU A 197 22.12 -13.15 14.69
CA GLU A 197 22.24 -12.98 13.24
C GLU A 197 21.10 -13.63 12.46
N ALA A 198 20.67 -14.84 12.88
CA ALA A 198 19.53 -15.52 12.28
C ALA A 198 18.21 -14.79 12.56
N ALA A 199 18.03 -14.30 13.80
CA ALA A 199 16.83 -13.54 14.18
C ALA A 199 16.73 -12.23 13.39
N ASP A 200 17.84 -11.49 13.28
CA ASP A 200 17.93 -10.27 12.48
C ASP A 200 17.62 -10.50 11.01
N PHE A 201 18.20 -11.55 10.44
CA PHE A 201 17.96 -11.94 9.04
C PHE A 201 16.50 -12.30 8.79
N LEU A 202 15.88 -13.13 9.66
CA LEU A 202 14.48 -13.50 9.53
C LEU A 202 13.56 -12.28 9.67
N ALA A 203 13.90 -11.33 10.55
CA ALA A 203 13.14 -10.11 10.73
C ALA A 203 13.21 -9.19 9.51
N ASP A 204 14.37 -9.08 8.88
CA ASP A 204 14.54 -8.29 7.66
C ASP A 204 13.80 -8.89 6.46
N ILE A 205 13.95 -10.21 6.26
CA ILE A 205 13.30 -10.88 5.11
C ILE A 205 11.79 -10.96 5.24
N ALA A 206 11.27 -10.96 6.48
CA ALA A 206 9.82 -10.97 6.71
C ALA A 206 9.12 -9.70 6.23
N ASP A 207 9.84 -8.60 6.05
CA ASP A 207 9.32 -7.32 5.55
C ASP A 207 7.97 -6.92 6.18
N GLY A 208 7.91 -7.02 7.52
CA GLY A 208 6.72 -6.68 8.31
C GLY A 208 5.61 -7.75 8.33
N ASP A 209 5.81 -8.91 7.70
CA ASP A 209 4.88 -10.06 7.75
C ASP A 209 5.26 -11.03 8.89
N ALA A 210 4.54 -10.93 10.03
CA ALA A 210 4.74 -11.82 11.17
C ALA A 210 4.51 -13.31 10.84
N ARG A 211 3.62 -13.62 9.90
CA ARG A 211 3.32 -15.00 9.50
C ARG A 211 4.51 -15.61 8.77
N ALA A 212 5.13 -14.84 7.87
CA ALA A 212 6.32 -15.27 7.14
C ALA A 212 7.47 -15.60 8.10
N ALA A 213 7.76 -14.70 9.06
CA ALA A 213 8.79 -14.93 10.07
C ALA A 213 8.54 -16.20 10.92
N LEU A 214 7.31 -16.35 11.43
CA LEU A 214 6.97 -17.49 12.30
C LEU A 214 6.95 -18.83 11.54
N ASN A 215 6.50 -18.83 10.29
CA ASN A 215 6.56 -20.04 9.45
C ASN A 215 8.01 -20.46 9.15
N ALA A 216 8.90 -19.50 8.91
CA ALA A 216 10.33 -19.80 8.71
C ALA A 216 10.97 -20.41 9.97
N ILE A 217 10.66 -19.87 11.16
CA ILE A 217 11.10 -20.44 12.43
C ILE A 217 10.59 -21.86 12.62
N GLU A 218 9.30 -22.08 12.36
CA GLU A 218 8.70 -23.42 12.49
C GLU A 218 9.42 -24.43 11.61
N LEU A 219 9.64 -24.07 10.34
CA LEU A 219 10.37 -24.92 9.40
C LEU A 219 11.80 -25.18 9.88
N ALA A 220 12.53 -24.13 10.30
CA ALA A 220 13.89 -24.25 10.81
C ALA A 220 13.99 -25.21 12.01
N VAL A 221 13.09 -25.09 12.96
CA VAL A 221 13.09 -25.94 14.18
C VAL A 221 12.68 -27.38 13.86
N LEU A 222 11.73 -27.60 12.95
CA LEU A 222 11.25 -28.95 12.62
C LEU A 222 12.18 -29.73 11.69
N THR A 223 13.09 -29.06 10.97
CA THR A 223 13.97 -29.69 10.00
C THR A 223 15.44 -29.76 10.42
N THR A 224 15.80 -29.15 11.55
CA THR A 224 17.17 -29.15 12.06
C THR A 224 17.33 -30.20 13.17
N ASP A 225 18.34 -31.04 13.02
CA ASP A 225 18.68 -32.06 14.03
C ASP A 225 19.24 -31.39 15.30
N PRO A 226 18.95 -31.94 16.49
CA PRO A 226 19.57 -31.47 17.74
C PRO A 226 21.07 -31.59 17.73
N GLY A 227 21.77 -30.59 18.24
CA GLY A 227 23.21 -30.61 18.43
C GLY A 227 23.67 -31.59 19.53
N SER A 228 24.97 -31.67 19.75
CA SER A 228 25.57 -32.54 20.78
C SER A 228 25.10 -32.21 22.22
N ASP A 229 24.60 -31.02 22.44
CA ASP A 229 24.00 -30.54 23.70
C ASP A 229 22.53 -30.86 23.84
N GLY A 230 21.91 -31.52 22.86
CA GLY A 230 20.49 -31.86 22.80
C GLY A 230 19.57 -30.69 22.45
N LYS A 231 20.13 -29.58 21.98
CA LYS A 231 19.35 -28.39 21.55
C LYS A 231 19.37 -28.25 20.04
N ILE A 232 18.30 -27.64 19.53
CA ILE A 232 18.19 -27.23 18.13
C ILE A 232 18.71 -25.81 18.01
N HIS A 233 19.79 -25.61 17.24
CA HIS A 233 20.40 -24.30 17.04
C HIS A 233 20.00 -23.74 15.66
N VAL A 234 19.12 -22.71 15.66
CA VAL A 234 18.76 -22.00 14.43
C VAL A 234 19.86 -20.97 14.16
N THR A 235 20.84 -21.35 13.33
CA THR A 235 21.92 -20.47 12.86
C THR A 235 21.48 -19.69 11.64
N LEU A 236 22.34 -18.73 11.20
CA LEU A 236 22.09 -17.96 9.97
C LEU A 236 21.96 -18.88 8.75
N GLU A 237 22.83 -19.89 8.64
CA GLU A 237 22.82 -20.86 7.52
C GLU A 237 21.49 -21.63 7.47
N VAL A 238 20.99 -22.08 8.62
CA VAL A 238 19.68 -22.75 8.73
C VAL A 238 18.54 -21.82 8.32
N ALA A 239 18.58 -20.56 8.77
CA ALA A 239 17.56 -19.56 8.43
C ALA A 239 17.57 -19.24 6.92
N GLU A 240 18.75 -19.13 6.29
CA GLU A 240 18.91 -18.93 4.85
C GLU A 240 18.33 -20.08 4.04
N GLU A 241 18.60 -21.32 4.46
CA GLU A 241 18.11 -22.52 3.79
C GLU A 241 16.58 -22.60 3.85
N CYS A 242 15.99 -22.32 5.01
CA CYS A 242 14.53 -22.36 5.19
C CYS A 242 13.80 -21.32 4.33
N ILE A 243 14.42 -20.19 4.02
CA ILE A 243 13.83 -19.13 3.17
C ILE A 243 14.24 -19.31 1.70
N GLN A 244 15.18 -20.20 1.39
CA GLN A 244 15.79 -20.39 0.06
C GLN A 244 16.42 -19.10 -0.49
N LYS A 245 16.90 -18.23 0.40
CA LYS A 245 17.63 -17.00 0.09
C LYS A 245 18.91 -16.97 0.92
N LYS A 246 20.04 -16.71 0.27
CA LYS A 246 21.31 -16.48 1.00
C LYS A 246 21.28 -15.10 1.64
N ALA A 247 21.72 -15.00 2.89
CA ALA A 247 22.05 -13.70 3.47
C ALA A 247 23.25 -13.16 2.68
N ILE A 248 23.01 -12.16 1.87
CA ILE A 248 24.12 -11.38 1.38
C ILE A 248 24.59 -10.61 2.61
N ARG A 249 25.89 -10.76 2.94
CA ARG A 249 26.52 -10.01 4.04
C ARG A 249 26.48 -8.52 3.69
N TYR A 250 25.30 -7.94 3.82
CA TYR A 250 25.11 -6.51 3.89
C TYR A 250 25.41 -6.09 5.33
N ASP A 251 26.18 -5.02 5.45
CA ASP A 251 26.61 -4.46 6.71
C ASP A 251 25.37 -4.27 7.63
N LYS A 252 25.50 -4.71 8.88
CA LYS A 252 24.45 -5.00 9.88
C LYS A 252 23.59 -3.82 10.35
N THR A 253 23.54 -2.72 9.64
CA THR A 253 22.66 -1.58 9.96
C THR A 253 21.72 -1.35 8.78
N GLY A 254 20.41 -1.35 9.05
CA GLY A 254 19.37 -1.11 8.04
C GLY A 254 19.50 0.21 7.25
N ASP A 255 20.45 1.07 7.61
CA ASP A 255 20.83 2.29 6.91
C ASP A 255 21.41 2.00 5.51
N ASN A 256 22.20 0.92 5.34
CA ASN A 256 22.82 0.58 4.05
C ASN A 256 21.84 0.20 2.93
N HIS A 257 20.68 -0.34 3.28
CA HIS A 257 19.61 -0.64 2.30
C HIS A 257 19.01 0.66 1.77
N TYR A 258 18.57 1.54 2.68
CA TYR A 258 17.99 2.84 2.32
C TYR A 258 19.04 3.75 1.64
N ASP A 259 20.28 3.71 2.08
CA ASP A 259 21.38 4.45 1.49
C ASP A 259 21.68 3.99 0.05
N THR A 260 21.63 2.69 -0.23
CA THR A 260 21.87 2.18 -1.59
C THR A 260 20.76 2.56 -2.55
N ILE A 261 19.49 2.47 -2.13
CA ILE A 261 18.37 2.91 -2.99
C ILE A 261 18.36 4.43 -3.16
N ALA A 262 18.71 5.19 -2.10
CA ALA A 262 18.86 6.63 -2.22
C ALA A 262 19.98 6.99 -3.19
N ALA A 263 21.16 6.40 -3.06
CA ALA A 263 22.28 6.61 -3.98
C ALA A 263 21.93 6.22 -5.43
N PHE A 264 21.15 5.15 -5.63
CA PHE A 264 20.63 4.78 -6.94
C PHE A 264 19.74 5.87 -7.56
N ILE A 265 18.80 6.40 -6.78
CA ILE A 265 17.89 7.46 -7.24
C ILE A 265 18.67 8.75 -7.49
N GLU A 266 19.53 9.15 -6.56
CA GLU A 266 20.37 10.35 -6.67
C GLU A 266 21.32 10.28 -7.87
N SER A 267 21.82 9.09 -8.20
CA SER A 267 22.63 8.88 -9.40
C SER A 267 21.83 9.09 -10.68
N MET A 268 20.56 8.63 -10.73
CA MET A 268 19.68 8.91 -11.87
C MET A 268 19.31 10.39 -11.95
N CYS A 269 19.04 11.04 -10.82
CA CYS A 269 18.79 12.48 -10.72
C CYS A 269 20.02 13.28 -11.16
N GLY A 270 21.21 12.91 -10.67
CA GLY A 270 22.50 13.55 -10.98
C GLY A 270 23.04 13.28 -12.39
N SER A 271 22.31 12.51 -13.22
CA SER A 271 22.72 12.16 -14.59
C SER A 271 24.03 11.36 -14.66
N ASP A 272 24.23 10.46 -13.70
CA ASP A 272 25.37 9.52 -13.70
C ASP A 272 24.90 8.08 -13.96
N PRO A 273 24.90 7.64 -15.24
CA PRO A 273 24.47 6.28 -15.59
C PRO A 273 25.41 5.20 -15.08
N ASP A 274 26.71 5.48 -14.89
CA ASP A 274 27.68 4.51 -14.38
C ASP A 274 27.41 4.22 -12.91
N ALA A 275 27.20 5.26 -12.10
CA ALA A 275 26.81 5.11 -10.69
C ALA A 275 25.42 4.44 -10.55
N ALA A 276 24.45 4.82 -11.38
CA ALA A 276 23.14 4.19 -11.37
C ALA A 276 23.23 2.68 -11.66
N LEU A 277 23.99 2.26 -12.66
CA LEU A 277 24.21 0.84 -12.96
C LEU A 277 24.96 0.12 -11.83
N TYR A 278 25.95 0.76 -11.21
CA TYR A 278 26.68 0.19 -10.08
C TYR A 278 25.76 -0.07 -8.88
N TYR A 279 24.95 0.93 -8.48
CA TYR A 279 24.02 0.75 -7.35
C TYR A 279 22.88 -0.21 -7.68
N LEU A 280 22.41 -0.26 -8.94
CA LEU A 280 21.49 -1.29 -9.40
C LEU A 280 22.11 -2.69 -9.24
N ALA A 281 23.32 -2.92 -9.71
CA ALA A 281 24.00 -4.20 -9.57
C ALA A 281 24.18 -4.59 -8.09
N ARG A 282 24.54 -3.61 -7.24
CA ARG A 282 24.68 -3.81 -5.81
C ARG A 282 23.36 -4.25 -5.15
N MET A 283 22.23 -3.67 -5.54
CA MET A 283 20.90 -4.08 -5.06
C MET A 283 20.53 -5.49 -5.56
N LEU A 284 20.80 -5.79 -6.83
CA LEU A 284 20.50 -7.11 -7.41
C LEU A 284 21.33 -8.24 -6.78
N GLU A 285 22.61 -8.02 -6.53
CA GLU A 285 23.50 -8.96 -5.81
C GLU A 285 23.04 -9.10 -4.35
N ALA A 286 22.50 -8.04 -3.74
CA ALA A 286 21.90 -8.06 -2.42
C ALA A 286 20.59 -8.85 -2.34
N GLY A 287 20.01 -9.24 -3.46
CA GLY A 287 18.72 -9.93 -3.53
C GLY A 287 17.51 -9.03 -3.29
N GLU A 288 17.68 -7.72 -3.53
CA GLU A 288 16.59 -6.74 -3.43
C GLU A 288 15.40 -7.14 -4.31
N ASP A 289 14.19 -6.85 -3.87
CA ASP A 289 12.99 -7.08 -4.66
C ASP A 289 13.01 -6.26 -5.96
N VAL A 290 13.11 -6.96 -7.08
CA VAL A 290 13.14 -6.34 -8.41
C VAL A 290 11.90 -5.50 -8.71
N LYS A 291 10.76 -5.81 -8.09
CA LYS A 291 9.53 -5.02 -8.20
C LYS A 291 9.66 -3.71 -7.43
N TYR A 292 10.32 -3.76 -6.27
CA TYR A 292 10.63 -2.55 -5.50
C TYR A 292 11.57 -1.62 -6.28
N ILE A 293 12.66 -2.17 -6.85
CA ILE A 293 13.59 -1.41 -7.70
C ILE A 293 12.84 -0.77 -8.87
N ALA A 294 12.03 -1.54 -9.62
CA ALA A 294 11.26 -1.04 -10.75
C ALA A 294 10.28 0.07 -10.36
N ARG A 295 9.62 -0.06 -9.21
CA ARG A 295 8.73 0.97 -8.65
C ARG A 295 9.49 2.26 -8.34
N ARG A 296 10.66 2.18 -7.74
CA ARG A 296 11.50 3.36 -7.45
C ARG A 296 11.96 4.04 -8.72
N MET A 297 12.30 3.28 -9.75
CA MET A 297 12.64 3.81 -11.08
C MET A 297 11.46 4.55 -11.72
N LEU A 298 10.24 4.01 -11.60
CA LEU A 298 9.03 4.65 -12.13
C LEU A 298 8.74 6.00 -11.44
N VAL A 299 8.95 6.07 -10.13
CA VAL A 299 8.85 7.31 -9.37
C VAL A 299 9.92 8.31 -9.84
N ALA A 300 11.19 7.90 -9.90
CA ALA A 300 12.29 8.75 -10.34
C ALA A 300 12.10 9.27 -11.76
N ALA A 301 11.61 8.45 -12.69
CA ALA A 301 11.28 8.89 -14.05
C ALA A 301 10.21 10.00 -14.08
N SER A 302 9.24 9.97 -13.14
CA SER A 302 8.18 10.97 -13.07
C SER A 302 8.61 12.23 -12.30
N GLU A 303 9.39 12.06 -11.25
CA GLU A 303 9.83 13.13 -10.35
C GLU A 303 11.00 13.92 -10.91
N GLU A 304 12.03 13.22 -11.41
CA GLU A 304 13.31 13.84 -11.80
C GLU A 304 13.39 14.17 -13.28
N VAL A 305 12.81 13.33 -14.14
CA VAL A 305 12.79 13.56 -15.60
C VAL A 305 11.52 14.28 -16.03
N GLY A 306 10.37 13.82 -15.55
CA GLY A 306 9.08 14.46 -15.79
C GLY A 306 8.80 14.75 -17.26
N ASN A 307 8.38 15.98 -17.54
CA ASN A 307 8.06 16.43 -18.89
C ASN A 307 9.29 16.89 -19.72
N ALA A 308 10.49 16.86 -19.16
CA ALA A 308 11.69 17.12 -19.95
C ALA A 308 11.95 16.01 -20.98
N ASP A 309 11.60 14.77 -20.63
CA ASP A 309 11.53 13.63 -21.56
C ASP A 309 10.32 12.72 -21.22
N PRO A 310 9.18 12.92 -21.89
CA PRO A 310 7.96 12.13 -21.64
C PRO A 310 8.11 10.62 -21.90
N MET A 311 9.18 10.18 -22.55
CA MET A 311 9.43 8.75 -22.77
C MET A 311 9.99 8.05 -21.53
N ALA A 312 10.58 8.77 -20.60
CA ALA A 312 11.21 8.17 -19.42
C ALA A 312 10.22 7.34 -18.58
N ILE A 313 9.02 7.87 -18.33
CA ILE A 313 7.97 7.13 -17.60
C ILE A 313 7.50 5.90 -18.39
N CYS A 314 7.42 5.98 -19.72
CA CYS A 314 7.04 4.83 -20.56
C CYS A 314 8.08 3.72 -20.51
N VAL A 315 9.37 4.07 -20.56
CA VAL A 315 10.49 3.14 -20.42
C VAL A 315 10.47 2.48 -19.05
N ALA A 316 10.31 3.26 -17.99
CA ALA A 316 10.24 2.73 -16.61
C ALA A 316 9.03 1.80 -16.42
N ALA A 317 7.85 2.15 -16.92
CA ALA A 317 6.65 1.33 -16.84
C ALA A 317 6.79 0.03 -17.63
N SER A 318 7.38 0.11 -18.84
CA SER A 318 7.66 -1.08 -19.67
C SER A 318 8.66 -2.01 -18.98
N ALA A 319 9.68 -1.44 -18.33
CA ALA A 319 10.65 -2.22 -17.57
C ALA A 319 10.00 -2.94 -16.37
N ALA A 320 9.12 -2.29 -15.64
CA ALA A 320 8.40 -2.89 -14.52
C ALA A 320 7.56 -4.11 -14.98
N ILE A 321 6.81 -3.97 -16.07
CA ILE A 321 6.05 -5.06 -16.66
C ILE A 321 6.97 -6.17 -17.20
N GLY A 322 8.06 -5.77 -17.86
CA GLY A 322 9.03 -6.69 -18.46
C GLY A 322 9.69 -7.60 -17.41
N VAL A 323 10.11 -7.03 -16.30
CA VAL A 323 10.75 -7.78 -15.18
C VAL A 323 9.79 -8.80 -14.57
N GLU A 324 8.51 -8.46 -14.41
CA GLU A 324 7.51 -9.40 -13.89
C GLU A 324 7.29 -10.61 -14.82
N ARG A 325 7.38 -10.38 -16.14
CA ARG A 325 7.13 -11.43 -17.14
C ARG A 325 8.33 -12.31 -17.42
N VAL A 326 9.52 -11.71 -17.44
CA VAL A 326 10.77 -12.40 -17.79
C VAL A 326 11.40 -13.05 -16.57
N GLY A 327 11.35 -12.37 -15.41
CA GLY A 327 11.99 -12.83 -14.18
C GLY A 327 13.52 -12.67 -14.21
N MET A 328 14.17 -13.15 -13.15
CA MET A 328 15.62 -13.17 -13.03
C MET A 328 16.18 -14.50 -13.57
N PRO A 329 17.40 -14.52 -14.14
CA PRO A 329 18.39 -13.43 -14.14
C PRO A 329 18.27 -12.42 -15.28
N GLU A 330 17.48 -12.65 -16.32
CA GLU A 330 17.40 -11.78 -17.50
C GLU A 330 16.75 -10.42 -17.21
N GLY A 331 15.89 -10.33 -16.20
CA GLY A 331 15.26 -9.09 -15.73
C GLY A 331 16.25 -7.97 -15.42
N ARG A 332 17.50 -8.32 -15.02
CA ARG A 332 18.58 -7.35 -14.77
C ARG A 332 18.90 -6.50 -16.01
N ILE A 333 18.78 -7.07 -17.22
CA ILE A 333 19.08 -6.38 -18.48
C ILE A 333 18.01 -5.29 -18.72
N ILE A 334 16.75 -5.62 -18.47
CA ILE A 334 15.62 -4.70 -18.62
C ILE A 334 15.76 -3.53 -17.63
N LEU A 335 16.09 -3.81 -16.36
CA LEU A 335 16.33 -2.80 -15.34
C LEU A 335 17.53 -1.90 -15.71
N ALA A 336 18.62 -2.49 -16.18
CA ALA A 336 19.81 -1.74 -16.58
C ALA A 336 19.54 -0.78 -17.74
N GLN A 337 18.79 -1.22 -18.76
CA GLN A 337 18.36 -0.36 -19.86
C GLN A 337 17.53 0.84 -19.36
N ALA A 338 16.57 0.60 -18.50
CA ALA A 338 15.71 1.66 -17.98
C ALA A 338 16.48 2.62 -17.05
N ALA A 339 17.34 2.09 -16.16
CA ALA A 339 18.16 2.92 -15.27
C ALA A 339 19.11 3.83 -16.04
N SER A 340 19.83 3.29 -17.03
CA SER A 340 20.73 4.08 -17.89
C SER A 340 19.98 5.13 -18.72
N TYR A 341 18.76 4.79 -19.21
CA TYR A 341 17.92 5.75 -19.92
C TYR A 341 17.51 6.91 -19.03
N ILE A 342 16.95 6.62 -17.85
CA ILE A 342 16.50 7.65 -16.89
C ILE A 342 17.68 8.53 -16.43
N ALA A 343 18.84 7.91 -16.15
CA ALA A 343 20.04 8.65 -15.78
C ALA A 343 20.53 9.58 -16.91
N SER A 344 20.39 9.17 -18.16
CA SER A 344 20.86 9.96 -19.33
C SER A 344 19.83 10.95 -19.88
N ALA A 345 18.59 10.92 -19.40
CA ALA A 345 17.53 11.80 -19.85
C ALA A 345 17.69 13.23 -19.29
N PRO A 346 17.22 14.28 -20.00
CA PRO A 346 17.14 15.62 -19.43
C PRO A 346 16.23 15.64 -18.21
N LYS A 347 16.53 16.51 -17.23
CA LYS A 347 15.86 16.53 -15.93
C LYS A 347 14.89 17.70 -15.79
N SER A 348 13.69 17.43 -15.25
CA SER A 348 12.72 18.44 -14.83
C SER A 348 11.80 17.89 -13.73
N ASN A 349 11.74 18.59 -12.63
CA ASN A 349 10.78 18.33 -11.54
C ASN A 349 9.57 19.27 -11.57
N SER A 350 9.31 19.97 -12.66
CA SER A 350 8.23 20.97 -12.78
C SER A 350 6.86 20.38 -12.48
N ALA A 351 6.60 19.13 -12.87
CA ALA A 351 5.34 18.45 -12.59
C ALA A 351 5.20 18.10 -11.11
N TYR A 352 6.28 17.62 -10.48
CA TYR A 352 6.33 17.34 -9.05
C TYR A 352 6.10 18.62 -8.22
N LEU A 353 6.84 19.70 -8.49
CA LEU A 353 6.63 20.98 -7.82
C LEU A 353 5.22 21.54 -8.05
N GLY A 354 4.66 21.32 -9.24
CA GLY A 354 3.30 21.71 -9.58
C GLY A 354 2.26 21.04 -8.70
N ILE A 355 2.32 19.73 -8.54
CA ILE A 355 1.34 19.01 -7.69
C ILE A 355 1.52 19.34 -6.21
N GLU A 356 2.74 19.48 -5.71
CA GLU A 356 2.99 19.89 -4.33
C GLU A 356 2.42 21.27 -4.03
N LYS A 357 2.62 22.24 -4.94
CA LYS A 357 2.05 23.57 -4.85
C LYS A 357 0.52 23.54 -4.88
N ALA A 358 -0.07 22.73 -5.75
CA ALA A 358 -1.52 22.56 -5.83
C ALA A 358 -2.09 21.98 -4.53
N LEU A 359 -1.45 20.94 -3.97
CA LEU A 359 -1.85 20.33 -2.70
C LEU A 359 -1.76 21.32 -1.53
N ALA A 360 -0.68 22.09 -1.44
CA ALA A 360 -0.52 23.13 -0.43
C ALA A 360 -1.61 24.20 -0.53
N LEU A 361 -1.95 24.59 -1.78
CA LEU A 361 -3.00 25.57 -2.04
C LEU A 361 -4.37 25.03 -1.61
N VAL A 362 -4.72 23.80 -1.96
CA VAL A 362 -5.98 23.15 -1.53
C VAL A 362 -6.06 23.06 0.00
N ARG A 363 -4.96 22.67 0.67
CA ARG A 363 -4.93 22.63 2.15
C ARG A 363 -5.16 24.00 2.78
N LYS A 364 -4.68 25.06 2.14
CA LYS A 364 -4.82 26.45 2.61
C LYS A 364 -6.23 27.00 2.38
N THR A 365 -6.82 26.73 1.23
CA THR A 365 -8.08 27.37 0.79
C THR A 365 -9.32 26.51 1.00
N GLY A 366 -9.14 25.20 1.24
CA GLY A 366 -10.25 24.24 1.26
C GLY A 366 -10.88 24.04 -0.13
N ASN A 367 -12.11 23.55 -0.16
CA ASN A 367 -12.86 23.32 -1.39
C ASN A 367 -13.49 24.62 -1.91
N LEU A 368 -12.76 25.34 -2.76
CA LEU A 368 -13.28 26.51 -3.45
C LEU A 368 -14.37 26.14 -4.48
N PRO A 369 -15.34 27.02 -4.75
CA PRO A 369 -16.39 26.75 -5.73
C PRO A 369 -15.83 26.66 -7.15
N ILE A 370 -16.22 25.62 -7.86
CA ILE A 370 -15.88 25.45 -9.28
C ILE A 370 -16.68 26.47 -10.11
N PRO A 371 -16.05 27.21 -11.04
CA PRO A 371 -16.75 28.12 -11.94
C PRO A 371 -17.96 27.44 -12.60
N SER A 372 -19.12 28.10 -12.60
CA SER A 372 -20.41 27.48 -12.99
C SER A 372 -20.40 26.92 -14.43
N TYR A 373 -19.69 27.58 -15.34
CA TYR A 373 -19.55 27.11 -16.71
C TYR A 373 -18.68 25.84 -16.88
N LEU A 374 -17.85 25.49 -15.89
CA LEU A 374 -17.04 24.24 -15.87
C LEU A 374 -17.78 23.08 -15.16
N GLN A 375 -18.89 23.39 -14.48
CA GLN A 375 -19.64 22.36 -13.77
C GLN A 375 -20.34 21.42 -14.75
N ASP A 376 -20.49 20.15 -14.38
CA ASP A 376 -21.13 19.13 -15.21
C ASP A 376 -22.53 19.57 -15.66
N SER A 377 -22.74 19.53 -16.96
CA SER A 377 -23.99 19.89 -17.63
C SER A 377 -24.63 18.74 -18.43
N SER A 378 -24.12 17.50 -18.26
CA SER A 378 -24.56 16.32 -19.01
C SER A 378 -25.94 15.80 -18.60
N TYR A 379 -26.46 16.17 -17.43
CA TYR A 379 -27.72 15.68 -16.92
C TYR A 379 -28.91 16.64 -17.15
N LYS A 380 -30.12 16.05 -17.21
CA LYS A 380 -31.36 16.79 -17.43
C LYS A 380 -31.63 17.80 -16.29
N GLY A 381 -31.66 19.07 -16.60
CA GLY A 381 -31.89 20.15 -15.61
C GLY A 381 -30.65 20.93 -15.18
N ALA A 382 -29.42 20.50 -15.55
CA ALA A 382 -28.18 21.22 -15.23
C ALA A 382 -28.21 22.69 -15.65
N LYS A 383 -28.75 22.98 -16.85
CA LYS A 383 -28.92 24.36 -17.35
C LYS A 383 -29.86 25.21 -16.49
N LYS A 384 -30.88 24.64 -15.84
CA LYS A 384 -31.78 25.37 -14.92
C LYS A 384 -31.04 25.79 -13.65
N LEU A 385 -29.96 25.09 -13.31
CA LEU A 385 -29.05 25.38 -12.19
C LEU A 385 -27.89 26.31 -12.61
N GLY A 386 -27.87 26.82 -13.85
CA GLY A 386 -26.81 27.69 -14.34
C GLY A 386 -25.48 26.94 -14.68
N ARG A 387 -25.48 25.62 -14.71
CA ARG A 387 -24.27 24.82 -14.94
C ARG A 387 -23.96 24.69 -16.43
N GLY A 388 -22.69 24.79 -16.78
CA GLY A 388 -22.19 24.66 -18.16
C GLY A 388 -22.55 25.84 -19.08
N ILE A 389 -23.23 26.87 -18.58
CA ILE A 389 -23.59 28.02 -19.40
C ILE A 389 -22.40 28.95 -19.57
N GLY A 390 -22.05 29.26 -20.85
CA GLY A 390 -20.94 30.14 -21.16
C GLY A 390 -19.59 29.41 -21.32
N TYR A 391 -19.55 28.09 -21.19
CA TYR A 391 -18.34 27.33 -21.50
C TYR A 391 -17.94 27.46 -22.97
N LYS A 392 -16.71 27.83 -23.21
CA LYS A 392 -16.12 27.95 -24.54
C LYS A 392 -15.33 26.68 -24.85
N TYR A 393 -15.87 25.87 -25.78
CA TYR A 393 -15.22 24.63 -26.19
C TYR A 393 -14.00 24.93 -27.07
N ALA A 394 -12.83 24.65 -26.59
CA ALA A 394 -11.55 25.05 -27.21
C ALA A 394 -11.41 24.59 -28.66
N HIS A 395 -11.92 23.39 -29.02
CA HIS A 395 -11.86 22.87 -30.40
C HIS A 395 -12.66 23.69 -31.42
N ASN A 396 -13.57 24.58 -30.99
CA ASN A 396 -14.30 25.48 -31.88
C ASN A 396 -13.51 26.77 -32.23
N TYR A 397 -12.29 26.91 -31.72
CA TYR A 397 -11.47 28.10 -31.89
C TYR A 397 -10.15 27.79 -32.60
N PRO A 398 -9.53 28.79 -33.29
CA PRO A 398 -8.22 28.60 -33.94
C PRO A 398 -7.17 28.04 -32.95
N ASN A 399 -6.32 27.17 -33.46
CA ASN A 399 -5.30 26.45 -32.68
C ASN A 399 -5.87 25.64 -31.48
N HIS A 400 -7.19 25.35 -31.48
CA HIS A 400 -7.88 24.66 -30.41
C HIS A 400 -7.64 25.29 -29.03
N TRP A 401 -7.57 26.63 -29.02
CA TRP A 401 -7.37 27.38 -27.78
C TRP A 401 -8.25 28.63 -27.73
N VAL A 402 -8.74 28.94 -26.51
CA VAL A 402 -9.50 30.15 -26.25
C VAL A 402 -9.19 30.66 -24.85
N LYS A 403 -9.03 31.97 -24.70
CA LYS A 403 -8.81 32.56 -23.37
C LYS A 403 -10.08 32.37 -22.52
N GLN A 404 -9.95 31.55 -21.48
CA GLN A 404 -11.00 31.25 -20.51
C GLN A 404 -10.35 30.97 -19.16
N GLN A 405 -10.98 31.37 -18.08
CA GLN A 405 -10.53 31.03 -16.73
C GLN A 405 -10.92 29.59 -16.38
N TYR A 406 -10.02 28.83 -15.78
CA TYR A 406 -10.26 27.46 -15.34
C TYR A 406 -10.12 27.26 -13.82
N LEU A 407 -9.33 28.11 -13.14
CA LEU A 407 -9.22 28.10 -11.70
C LEU A 407 -10.37 28.87 -11.06
N PRO A 408 -10.76 28.54 -9.80
CA PRO A 408 -11.66 29.33 -8.97
C PRO A 408 -11.22 30.81 -8.89
N ASP A 409 -12.18 31.71 -8.64
CA ASP A 409 -11.96 33.16 -8.65
C ASP A 409 -10.87 33.60 -7.67
N GLU A 410 -10.84 32.98 -6.49
CA GLU A 410 -9.93 33.31 -5.38
C GLU A 410 -8.46 32.99 -5.71
N ILE A 411 -8.24 32.04 -6.60
CA ILE A 411 -6.90 31.54 -6.99
C ILE A 411 -6.60 31.68 -8.48
N ARG A 412 -7.38 32.47 -9.20
CA ARG A 412 -7.27 32.60 -10.67
C ARG A 412 -5.90 33.06 -11.16
N GLU A 413 -5.16 33.82 -10.35
CA GLU A 413 -3.82 34.33 -10.67
C GLU A 413 -2.69 33.38 -10.24
N GLU A 414 -3.01 32.26 -9.59
CA GLU A 414 -2.00 31.32 -9.11
C GLU A 414 -1.32 30.60 -10.27
N LYS A 415 0.00 30.55 -10.20
CA LYS A 415 0.85 29.83 -11.14
C LYS A 415 1.28 28.52 -10.51
N ILE A 416 0.67 27.42 -10.92
CA ILE A 416 0.87 26.08 -10.33
C ILE A 416 1.93 25.32 -11.11
N TYR A 417 1.76 25.17 -12.42
CA TYR A 417 2.71 24.46 -13.28
C TYR A 417 3.60 25.46 -14.02
N GLU A 418 4.91 25.30 -13.87
CA GLU A 418 5.92 26.15 -14.49
C GLU A 418 6.96 25.29 -15.20
N PRO A 419 6.79 25.04 -16.53
CA PRO A 419 7.77 24.28 -17.29
C PRO A 419 9.13 24.99 -17.31
N ASN A 420 10.21 24.22 -17.25
CA ASN A 420 11.58 24.75 -17.33
C ASN A 420 12.08 24.88 -18.79
N ASP A 421 13.37 25.17 -18.97
CA ASP A 421 13.98 25.38 -20.29
C ASP A 421 14.82 24.19 -20.75
N ILE A 422 14.45 22.96 -20.33
CA ILE A 422 15.20 21.75 -20.56
C ILE A 422 14.32 20.73 -21.30
N GLY A 423 14.88 20.09 -22.33
CA GLY A 423 14.23 19.02 -23.06
C GLY A 423 12.89 19.43 -23.66
N HIS A 424 11.91 18.55 -23.64
CA HIS A 424 10.59 18.77 -24.22
C HIS A 424 9.79 19.92 -23.55
N GLU A 425 10.12 20.32 -22.33
CA GLU A 425 9.45 21.48 -21.72
C GLU A 425 9.72 22.80 -22.45
N THR A 426 10.84 22.89 -23.16
CA THR A 426 11.10 24.00 -24.07
C THR A 426 10.04 24.10 -25.18
N ASP A 427 9.64 22.94 -25.74
CA ASP A 427 8.60 22.87 -26.75
C ASP A 427 7.23 23.22 -26.18
N ILE A 428 6.94 22.82 -24.96
CA ILE A 428 5.72 23.20 -24.22
C ILE A 428 5.66 24.73 -24.06
N LYS A 429 6.76 25.37 -23.65
CA LYS A 429 6.85 26.83 -23.56
C LYS A 429 6.65 27.51 -24.93
N ALA A 430 7.27 27.00 -26.00
CA ALA A 430 7.09 27.50 -27.34
C ALA A 430 5.62 27.41 -27.78
N TYR A 431 4.95 26.31 -27.50
CA TYR A 431 3.53 26.13 -27.75
C TYR A 431 2.69 27.14 -26.99
N PHE A 432 2.91 27.32 -25.68
CA PHE A 432 2.15 28.30 -24.88
C PHE A 432 2.32 29.73 -25.40
N ARG A 433 3.51 30.10 -25.82
CA ARG A 433 3.73 31.38 -26.51
C ARG A 433 2.95 31.49 -27.82
N LYS A 434 2.97 30.45 -28.65
CA LYS A 434 2.26 30.41 -29.95
C LYS A 434 0.76 30.63 -29.81
N ILE A 435 0.14 30.07 -28.75
CA ILE A 435 -1.29 30.25 -28.50
C ILE A 435 -1.64 31.50 -27.70
N GLY A 436 -0.64 32.32 -27.33
CA GLY A 436 -0.85 33.55 -26.54
C GLY A 436 -1.25 33.28 -25.08
N LYS A 437 -0.96 32.08 -24.54
CA LYS A 437 -1.17 31.76 -23.17
C LYS A 437 -0.01 32.30 -22.32
N ASP A 438 -0.26 33.38 -21.57
CA ASP A 438 0.67 33.99 -20.61
C ASP A 438 2.08 34.31 -21.26
N PRO A 439 2.14 35.24 -22.27
CA PRO A 439 3.36 35.49 -23.00
C PRO A 439 4.52 36.04 -22.15
N GLU A 440 4.23 36.72 -21.04
CA GLU A 440 5.25 37.21 -20.12
C GLU A 440 5.84 36.08 -19.23
N ARG A 441 5.03 35.14 -18.86
CA ARG A 441 5.43 33.96 -18.05
C ARG A 441 6.39 33.06 -18.80
N TYR A 442 6.20 32.92 -20.11
CA TYR A 442 7.00 32.07 -20.98
C TYR A 442 7.89 32.91 -21.90
N ALA A 443 8.42 34.05 -21.39
CA ALA A 443 9.31 34.93 -22.11
C ALA A 443 10.54 34.21 -22.69
N PHE A 444 11.14 34.81 -23.65
CA PHE A 444 12.20 34.30 -24.54
C PHE A 444 13.29 33.53 -23.77
N VAL A 445 13.52 32.29 -24.19
CA VAL A 445 14.73 31.53 -23.93
C VAL A 445 15.47 31.42 -25.27
N ASP A 446 16.78 31.64 -25.27
CA ASP A 446 17.60 31.54 -26.46
C ASP A 446 17.44 30.16 -27.12
N PRO A 447 16.95 30.09 -28.38
CA PRO A 447 16.75 28.81 -29.06
C PRO A 447 18.04 28.00 -29.26
N SER A 448 19.22 28.63 -29.12
CA SER A 448 20.51 27.94 -29.20
C SER A 448 20.82 27.08 -27.97
N LEU A 449 20.13 27.33 -26.83
CA LEU A 449 20.26 26.61 -25.57
C LEU A 449 19.15 25.58 -25.40
N SER A 450 18.11 25.64 -26.20
CA SER A 450 16.98 24.71 -26.15
C SER A 450 16.96 23.88 -27.42
N GLY A 451 16.76 22.60 -27.37
CA GLY A 451 16.60 21.76 -28.54
C GLY A 451 15.60 22.29 -29.58
N LYS A 452 15.39 21.61 -30.68
CA LYS A 452 14.46 22.06 -31.72
C LYS A 452 13.06 22.30 -31.15
N PRO A 453 12.38 23.43 -31.47
CA PRO A 453 11.02 23.67 -31.00
C PRO A 453 10.07 22.55 -31.43
N TRP A 454 9.25 22.09 -30.49
CA TRP A 454 8.25 21.08 -30.74
C TRP A 454 7.17 21.61 -31.70
N LYS A 455 6.93 20.89 -32.79
CA LYS A 455 6.00 21.27 -33.86
C LYS A 455 4.94 20.17 -34.06
N PRO A 456 3.95 20.03 -33.18
CA PRO A 456 3.02 18.92 -33.22
C PRO A 456 2.06 18.89 -34.40
N TRP A 457 2.02 19.97 -35.22
CA TRP A 457 1.05 20.15 -36.29
C TRP A 457 1.65 20.50 -37.65
N GLU A 458 2.97 20.63 -37.81
CA GLU A 458 3.57 20.88 -39.14
C GLU A 458 3.76 19.60 -39.97
N ASP A 459 3.68 18.41 -39.37
CA ASP A 459 3.90 17.12 -40.05
C ASP A 459 2.60 16.42 -40.52
N LYS A 460 1.49 17.14 -40.63
CA LYS A 460 0.28 16.63 -41.30
C LYS A 460 0.01 17.42 -42.56
N LYS A 461 0.77 17.14 -43.61
CA LYS A 461 0.38 17.31 -45.01
C LYS A 461 0.39 15.96 -45.71
#